data_3d715a453c8fe1f10ad741db766cb142
#
_entry.id   3d715a453c8fe1f10ad741db766cb142
#
_cell.length_a   1.000
_cell.length_b   1.000
_cell.length_c   1.000
_cell.angle_alpha   90.00
_cell.angle_beta   90.00
_cell.angle_gamma   90.00
#
_symmetry.space_group_name_H-M   'P 1'
#
loop_
_entity.id
_entity.type
_entity.pdbx_description
1 polymer ?
#
loop_
_entity_poly.entity_id
_entity_poly.type
_entity_poly.pdbx_seq_one_letter_code
_entity_poly.pdbx_strand_id
1 'polypeptide(L)'
;MTIARSLLARLGLVRRGVPRDDTLTPDATKHDRRAMDRALELARGAAARGEVPVGAVVYETATGHPLGEGSNAREERSDPAAHAEVEAIRAAARAVGDWRLNHCTLVVTLEPCAMCAGLIVNARVGRVVYGADDPKAGACRSLYRLADDPRLNHRASLVTGLERESCAALLREFFRARRNGS
;
A
#
# COMPACT_ATOMS: atom_id res chain seq x y z
N MET A 1 -3.07 4.06 -42.74
CA MET A 1 -3.14 4.06 -41.27
C MET A 1 -1.88 4.66 -40.58
N THR A 2 -1.21 5.65 -41.14
CA THR A 2 0.13 6.10 -40.66
C THR A 2 0.16 7.55 -40.15
N ILE A 3 -0.92 8.33 -40.27
CA ILE A 3 -0.94 9.76 -39.91
C ILE A 3 -1.31 10.00 -38.42
N ALA A 4 -2.09 9.13 -37.81
CA ALA A 4 -2.54 9.30 -36.42
C ALA A 4 -1.42 9.14 -35.36
N ARG A 5 -0.39 8.33 -35.64
CA ARG A 5 0.76 8.15 -34.72
C ARG A 5 1.70 9.35 -34.64
N SER A 6 1.81 10.14 -35.72
CA SER A 6 2.70 11.30 -35.78
C SER A 6 2.18 12.50 -34.98
N LEU A 7 0.85 12.68 -34.89
CA LEU A 7 0.24 13.83 -34.23
C LEU A 7 0.31 13.72 -32.70
N LEU A 8 0.16 12.49 -32.15
CA LEU A 8 0.25 12.23 -30.70
C LEU A 8 1.67 12.41 -30.15
N ALA A 9 2.69 12.17 -30.96
CA ALA A 9 4.10 12.39 -30.56
C ALA A 9 4.46 13.89 -30.45
N ARG A 10 3.79 14.76 -31.22
CA ARG A 10 4.02 16.21 -31.19
C ARG A 10 3.34 16.92 -30.01
N LEU A 11 2.33 16.32 -29.40
CA LEU A 11 1.59 16.88 -28.25
C LEU A 11 2.16 16.51 -26.89
N GLY A 12 3.32 15.84 -26.82
CA GLY A 12 3.95 15.46 -25.55
C GLY A 12 3.16 14.45 -24.72
N LEU A 13 2.12 13.82 -25.29
CA LEU A 13 1.23 12.85 -24.65
C LEU A 13 1.77 11.41 -24.69
N VAL A 14 3.02 11.21 -25.13
CA VAL A 14 3.70 9.94 -24.93
C VAL A 14 3.99 9.84 -23.43
N ARG A 15 3.28 8.96 -22.74
CA ARG A 15 3.55 8.57 -21.35
C ARG A 15 5.03 8.20 -21.24
N ARG A 16 5.86 9.15 -20.83
CA ARG A 16 7.19 8.81 -20.31
C ARG A 16 6.92 8.09 -19.00
N GLY A 17 7.17 6.80 -18.96
CA GLY A 17 7.21 6.05 -17.73
C GLY A 17 8.10 6.83 -16.76
N VAL A 18 7.61 7.09 -15.55
CA VAL A 18 8.44 7.70 -14.51
C VAL A 18 9.66 6.79 -14.35
N PRO A 19 10.90 7.30 -14.46
CA PRO A 19 12.09 6.48 -14.28
C PRO A 19 11.99 5.75 -12.94
N ARG A 20 12.16 4.45 -12.95
CA ARG A 20 12.27 3.66 -11.72
C ARG A 20 13.65 3.95 -11.14
N ASP A 21 13.71 4.79 -10.13
CA ASP A 21 14.91 4.93 -9.33
C ASP A 21 14.90 3.81 -8.29
N ASP A 22 15.54 2.70 -8.62
CA ASP A 22 15.62 1.52 -7.75
C ASP A 22 16.70 1.66 -6.67
N THR A 23 17.42 2.79 -6.64
CA THR A 23 18.64 2.95 -5.83
C THR A 23 18.41 3.56 -4.44
N LEU A 24 17.20 4.03 -4.10
CA LEU A 24 16.93 4.82 -2.89
C LEU A 24 15.90 4.19 -1.93
N THR A 25 15.82 2.87 -1.84
CA THR A 25 14.97 2.23 -0.83
C THR A 25 15.79 2.05 0.45
N PRO A 26 15.50 2.78 1.55
CA PRO A 26 16.15 2.50 2.84
C PRO A 26 15.88 1.06 3.24
N ASP A 27 16.88 0.38 3.79
CA ASP A 27 16.71 -0.99 4.26
C ASP A 27 15.59 -1.10 5.30
N ALA A 28 14.85 -2.20 5.26
CA ALA A 28 13.82 -2.49 6.22
C ALA A 28 14.41 -2.70 7.62
N THR A 29 13.82 -2.05 8.62
CA THR A 29 14.22 -2.15 10.03
C THR A 29 13.68 -3.43 10.69
N LYS A 30 14.14 -3.75 11.89
CA LYS A 30 13.56 -4.82 12.72
C LYS A 30 12.07 -4.58 13.03
N HIS A 31 11.67 -3.32 13.19
CA HIS A 31 10.28 -2.95 13.46
C HIS A 31 9.39 -3.18 12.24
N ASP A 32 9.91 -2.89 11.04
CA ASP A 32 9.20 -3.19 9.79
C ASP A 32 8.93 -4.69 9.63
N ARG A 33 9.94 -5.52 9.88
CA ARG A 33 9.80 -6.98 9.76
C ARG A 33 8.74 -7.51 10.71
N ARG A 34 8.80 -7.11 11.99
CA ARG A 34 7.78 -7.49 12.99
C ARG A 34 6.38 -7.03 12.59
N ALA A 35 6.25 -5.81 12.10
CA ALA A 35 4.97 -5.28 11.63
C ALA A 35 4.48 -6.00 10.36
N MET A 36 5.39 -6.40 9.45
CA MET A 36 5.03 -7.18 8.26
C MET A 36 4.58 -8.60 8.62
N ASP A 37 5.24 -9.26 9.59
CA ASP A 37 4.78 -10.56 10.08
C ASP A 37 3.32 -10.47 10.58
N ARG A 38 3.02 -9.42 11.36
CA ARG A 38 1.67 -9.16 11.86
C ARG A 38 0.69 -8.83 10.73
N ALA A 39 1.10 -8.03 9.74
CA ALA A 39 0.29 -7.72 8.56
C ALA A 39 -0.05 -8.99 7.74
N LEU A 40 0.90 -9.91 7.61
CA LEU A 40 0.66 -11.21 6.97
C LEU A 40 -0.35 -12.07 7.74
N GLU A 41 -0.34 -12.06 9.08
CA GLU A 41 -1.36 -12.73 9.89
C GLU A 41 -2.74 -12.15 9.65
N LEU A 42 -2.87 -10.81 9.65
CA LEU A 42 -4.10 -10.10 9.35
C LEU A 42 -4.62 -10.41 7.93
N ALA A 43 -3.71 -10.48 6.96
CA ALA A 43 -4.04 -10.85 5.59
C ALA A 43 -4.59 -12.29 5.48
N ARG A 44 -3.98 -13.25 6.20
CA ARG A 44 -4.52 -14.62 6.28
C ARG A 44 -5.91 -14.65 6.92
N GLY A 45 -6.11 -13.86 7.97
CA GLY A 45 -7.43 -13.70 8.59
C GLY A 45 -8.48 -13.13 7.62
N ALA A 46 -8.11 -12.18 6.77
CA ALA A 46 -8.98 -11.66 5.71
C ALA A 46 -9.33 -12.77 4.71
N ALA A 47 -8.34 -13.54 4.22
CA ALA A 47 -8.58 -14.67 3.32
C ALA A 47 -9.57 -15.69 3.89
N ALA A 48 -9.46 -16.02 5.18
CA ALA A 48 -10.36 -16.96 5.86
C ALA A 48 -11.82 -16.47 5.91
N ARG A 49 -12.04 -15.16 5.81
CA ARG A 49 -13.39 -14.55 5.71
C ARG A 49 -13.85 -14.31 4.27
N GLY A 50 -13.08 -14.78 3.27
CA GLY A 50 -13.40 -14.58 1.84
C GLY A 50 -12.99 -13.23 1.27
N GLU A 51 -12.27 -12.43 2.04
CA GLU A 51 -11.73 -11.14 1.62
C GLU A 51 -10.40 -11.28 0.86
N VAL A 52 -10.10 -10.33 -0.01
CA VAL A 52 -8.75 -10.24 -0.61
C VAL A 52 -7.72 -10.12 0.51
N PRO A 53 -6.67 -10.97 0.55
CA PRO A 53 -5.74 -11.08 1.66
C PRO A 53 -4.76 -9.89 1.74
N VAL A 54 -5.24 -8.80 2.28
CA VAL A 54 -4.42 -7.61 2.58
C VAL A 54 -4.53 -7.30 4.06
N GLY A 55 -3.36 -7.09 4.68
CA GLY A 55 -3.23 -6.69 6.08
C GLY A 55 -2.29 -5.50 6.21
N ALA A 56 -2.54 -4.65 7.18
CA ALA A 56 -1.76 -3.44 7.43
C ALA A 56 -1.59 -3.18 8.93
N VAL A 57 -0.44 -2.61 9.28
CA VAL A 57 -0.09 -2.19 10.65
C VAL A 57 0.51 -0.80 10.59
N VAL A 58 0.06 0.08 11.49
CA VAL A 58 0.71 1.37 11.75
C VAL A 58 1.40 1.31 13.11
N TYR A 59 2.64 1.73 13.16
CA TYR A 59 3.41 1.80 14.39
C TYR A 59 4.17 3.13 14.52
N GLU A 60 4.53 3.52 15.74
CA GLU A 60 5.40 4.68 16.00
C GLU A 60 6.83 4.37 15.52
N THR A 61 7.33 5.16 14.58
CA THR A 61 8.59 4.87 13.87
C THR A 61 9.80 4.73 14.80
N ALA A 62 9.88 5.55 15.86
CA ALA A 62 11.01 5.59 16.77
C ALA A 62 11.07 4.35 17.70
N THR A 63 9.94 3.91 18.19
CA THR A 63 9.85 2.86 19.23
C THR A 63 9.44 1.49 18.70
N GLY A 64 8.75 1.46 17.55
CA GLY A 64 8.10 0.26 17.04
C GLY A 64 6.80 -0.10 17.77
N HIS A 65 6.26 0.82 18.62
CA HIS A 65 5.00 0.59 19.34
C HIS A 65 3.82 0.56 18.35
N PRO A 66 3.00 -0.53 18.31
CA PRO A 66 1.85 -0.63 17.42
C PRO A 66 0.75 0.34 17.85
N LEU A 67 0.19 1.07 16.87
CA LEU A 67 -0.83 2.09 17.06
C LEU A 67 -2.15 1.73 16.38
N GLY A 68 -2.11 0.94 15.31
CA GLY A 68 -3.30 0.56 14.58
C GLY A 68 -3.06 -0.62 13.65
N GLU A 69 -4.08 -1.46 13.51
CA GLU A 69 -4.07 -2.63 12.64
C GLU A 69 -5.32 -2.63 11.78
N GLY A 70 -5.24 -3.22 10.60
CA GLY A 70 -6.36 -3.38 9.70
C GLY A 70 -6.18 -4.57 8.75
N SER A 71 -7.31 -5.11 8.32
CA SER A 71 -7.38 -6.09 7.24
C SER A 71 -8.49 -5.72 6.29
N ASN A 72 -8.40 -6.17 5.04
CA ASN A 72 -9.48 -5.93 4.08
C ASN A 72 -10.82 -6.48 4.59
N ALA A 73 -11.90 -5.71 4.42
CA ALA A 73 -13.26 -6.04 4.87
C ALA A 73 -14.33 -5.46 3.91
N ARG A 74 -14.00 -5.34 2.62
CA ARG A 74 -14.87 -4.71 1.62
C ARG A 74 -16.16 -5.47 1.39
N GLU A 75 -16.08 -6.77 1.22
CA GLU A 75 -17.23 -7.64 0.98
C GLU A 75 -18.07 -7.76 2.26
N GLU A 76 -17.42 -8.04 3.40
CA GLU A 76 -18.05 -8.20 4.71
C GLU A 76 -18.88 -6.98 5.11
N ARG A 77 -18.36 -5.77 4.84
CA ARG A 77 -19.00 -4.51 5.24
C ARG A 77 -19.79 -3.83 4.13
N SER A 78 -19.75 -4.36 2.90
CA SER A 78 -20.26 -3.68 1.70
C SER A 78 -19.74 -2.23 1.60
N ASP A 79 -18.48 -2.01 2.00
CA ASP A 79 -17.82 -0.70 2.04
C ASP A 79 -16.63 -0.66 1.07
N PRO A 80 -16.69 0.12 -0.02
CA PRO A 80 -15.60 0.22 -0.99
C PRO A 80 -14.32 0.81 -0.39
N ALA A 81 -14.39 1.48 0.76
CA ALA A 81 -13.27 2.08 1.44
C ALA A 81 -12.67 1.20 2.56
N ALA A 82 -13.25 0.03 2.88
CA ALA A 82 -12.77 -0.85 3.94
C ALA A 82 -11.49 -1.62 3.55
N HIS A 83 -10.47 -0.89 3.09
CA HIS A 83 -9.14 -1.41 2.82
C HIS A 83 -8.31 -1.50 4.11
N ALA A 84 -7.39 -2.44 4.18
CA ALA A 84 -6.51 -2.67 5.35
C ALA A 84 -5.81 -1.39 5.81
N GLU A 85 -5.28 -0.60 4.87
CA GLU A 85 -4.59 0.64 5.15
C GLU A 85 -5.52 1.68 5.78
N VAL A 86 -6.75 1.78 5.29
CA VAL A 86 -7.76 2.72 5.81
C VAL A 86 -8.08 2.39 7.26
N GLU A 87 -8.32 1.11 7.55
CA GLU A 87 -8.63 0.65 8.91
C GLU A 87 -7.45 0.88 9.87
N ALA A 88 -6.23 0.54 9.44
CA ALA A 88 -5.02 0.73 10.25
C ALA A 88 -4.73 2.22 10.53
N ILE A 89 -4.82 3.09 9.51
CA ILE A 89 -4.60 4.53 9.65
C ILE A 89 -5.66 5.17 10.57
N ARG A 90 -6.93 4.80 10.42
CA ARG A 90 -8.02 5.27 11.31
C ARG A 90 -7.81 4.83 12.75
N ALA A 91 -7.40 3.59 12.97
CA ALA A 91 -7.09 3.08 14.30
C ALA A 91 -5.93 3.83 14.93
N ALA A 92 -4.84 4.04 14.19
CA ALA A 92 -3.67 4.77 14.65
C ALA A 92 -3.99 6.24 14.99
N ALA A 93 -4.77 6.93 14.14
CA ALA A 93 -5.17 8.31 14.38
C ALA A 93 -5.99 8.44 15.68
N ARG A 94 -6.87 7.47 15.96
CA ARG A 94 -7.61 7.42 17.24
C ARG A 94 -6.69 7.16 18.43
N ALA A 95 -5.72 6.25 18.29
CA ALA A 95 -4.78 5.93 19.36
C ALA A 95 -3.83 7.11 19.70
N VAL A 96 -3.41 7.86 18.67
CA VAL A 96 -2.57 9.06 18.82
C VAL A 96 -3.38 10.26 19.31
N GLY A 97 -4.69 10.32 19.03
CA GLY A 97 -5.53 11.50 19.29
C GLY A 97 -5.31 12.65 18.30
N ASP A 98 -4.64 12.40 17.18
CA ASP A 98 -4.41 13.36 16.08
C ASP A 98 -4.54 12.62 14.74
N TRP A 99 -5.05 13.33 13.73
CA TRP A 99 -5.11 12.82 12.37
C TRP A 99 -3.73 12.82 11.67
N ARG A 100 -2.76 13.57 12.19
CA ARG A 100 -1.40 13.65 11.65
C ARG A 100 -0.54 12.53 12.19
N LEU A 101 0.00 11.71 11.28
CA LEU A 101 0.82 10.53 11.60
C LEU A 101 2.26 10.68 11.10
N ASN A 102 2.84 11.89 11.18
CA ASN A 102 4.19 12.20 10.68
C ASN A 102 5.30 11.32 11.28
N HIS A 103 5.12 10.89 12.52
CA HIS A 103 6.06 10.06 13.27
C HIS A 103 5.72 8.55 13.19
N CYS A 104 4.79 8.18 12.31
CA CYS A 104 4.34 6.81 12.16
C CYS A 104 4.81 6.18 10.86
N THR A 105 4.96 4.86 10.89
CA THR A 105 5.21 4.00 9.74
C THR A 105 3.99 3.12 9.51
N LEU A 106 3.49 3.10 8.27
CA LEU A 106 2.53 2.13 7.77
C LEU A 106 3.27 0.97 7.11
N VAL A 107 2.98 -0.25 7.53
CA VAL A 107 3.42 -1.49 6.87
C VAL A 107 2.20 -2.20 6.31
N VAL A 108 2.25 -2.62 5.05
CA VAL A 108 1.13 -3.26 4.35
C VAL A 108 1.62 -4.37 3.42
N THR A 109 0.87 -5.45 3.29
CA THR A 109 1.26 -6.62 2.47
C THR A 109 1.22 -6.37 0.97
N LEU A 110 0.40 -5.41 0.50
CA LEU A 110 0.23 -5.06 -0.91
C LEU A 110 0.46 -3.56 -1.12
N GLU A 111 1.02 -3.18 -2.25
CA GLU A 111 1.19 -1.77 -2.63
C GLU A 111 -0.13 -0.99 -2.53
N PRO A 112 -0.16 0.16 -1.81
CA PRO A 112 -1.36 0.96 -1.66
C PRO A 112 -1.92 1.45 -2.99
N CYS A 113 -3.22 1.31 -3.17
CA CYS A 113 -3.95 1.84 -4.33
C CYS A 113 -4.07 3.38 -4.26
N ALA A 114 -4.63 4.00 -5.30
CA ALA A 114 -4.76 5.47 -5.37
C ALA A 114 -5.55 6.08 -4.19
N MET A 115 -6.62 5.41 -3.73
CA MET A 115 -7.40 5.85 -2.57
C MET A 115 -6.54 5.82 -1.29
N CYS A 116 -5.83 4.71 -1.05
CA CYS A 116 -5.00 4.55 0.14
C CYS A 116 -3.76 5.45 0.10
N ALA A 117 -3.12 5.62 -1.06
CA ALA A 117 -2.01 6.55 -1.24
C ALA A 117 -2.45 8.02 -0.99
N GLY A 118 -3.65 8.39 -1.44
CA GLY A 118 -4.26 9.68 -1.10
C GLY A 118 -4.50 9.86 0.40
N LEU A 119 -4.98 8.83 1.08
CA LEU A 119 -5.17 8.85 2.54
C LEU A 119 -3.82 8.94 3.28
N ILE A 120 -2.78 8.24 2.84
CA ILE A 120 -1.41 8.34 3.37
C ILE A 120 -0.91 9.78 3.35
N VAL A 121 -1.09 10.47 2.22
CA VAL A 121 -0.72 11.89 2.08
C VAL A 121 -1.58 12.77 3.00
N ASN A 122 -2.90 12.58 3.02
CA ASN A 122 -3.80 13.35 3.86
C ASN A 122 -3.52 13.16 5.36
N ALA A 123 -3.27 11.94 5.80
CA ALA A 123 -2.94 11.61 7.19
C ALA A 123 -1.48 11.94 7.57
N ARG A 124 -0.67 12.46 6.64
CA ARG A 124 0.73 12.78 6.87
C ARG A 124 1.57 11.60 7.38
N VAL A 125 1.30 10.39 6.90
CA VAL A 125 2.10 9.22 7.30
C VAL A 125 3.55 9.42 6.88
N GLY A 126 4.49 9.36 7.85
CA GLY A 126 5.89 9.71 7.59
C GLY A 126 6.61 8.67 6.72
N ARG A 127 6.26 7.38 6.87
CA ARG A 127 6.93 6.28 6.16
C ARG A 127 5.94 5.18 5.78
N VAL A 128 6.13 4.59 4.60
CA VAL A 128 5.34 3.46 4.11
C VAL A 128 6.27 2.34 3.70
N VAL A 129 5.97 1.13 4.18
CA VAL A 129 6.65 -0.11 3.83
C VAL A 129 5.63 -1.06 3.23
N TYR A 130 5.87 -1.57 2.03
CA TYR A 130 4.96 -2.55 1.45
C TYR A 130 5.67 -3.79 0.89
N GLY A 131 4.92 -4.90 0.84
CA GLY A 131 5.40 -6.18 0.40
C GLY A 131 5.37 -6.33 -1.12
N ALA A 132 4.26 -6.81 -1.65
CA ALA A 132 4.08 -7.08 -3.08
C ALA A 132 3.71 -5.80 -3.85
N ASP A 133 4.21 -5.66 -5.08
CA ASP A 133 3.75 -4.62 -6.01
C ASP A 133 2.33 -4.93 -6.51
N ASP A 134 1.56 -3.89 -6.84
CA ASP A 134 0.26 -4.03 -7.49
C ASP A 134 0.29 -3.40 -8.90
N PRO A 135 0.53 -4.20 -9.95
CA PRO A 135 0.59 -3.68 -11.32
C PRO A 135 -0.77 -3.19 -11.86
N LYS A 136 -1.88 -3.46 -11.14
CA LYS A 136 -3.24 -3.09 -11.58
C LYS A 136 -3.77 -1.83 -10.93
N ALA A 137 -3.40 -1.55 -9.68
CA ALA A 137 -3.94 -0.43 -8.91
C ALA A 137 -2.90 0.32 -8.07
N GLY A 138 -1.65 -0.13 -8.01
CA GLY A 138 -0.60 0.42 -7.15
C GLY A 138 -0.29 1.88 -7.43
N ALA A 139 -0.27 2.69 -6.39
CA ALA A 139 -0.10 4.13 -6.50
C ALA A 139 1.08 4.68 -5.68
N CYS A 140 2.01 3.81 -5.31
CA CYS A 140 3.29 4.19 -4.73
C CYS A 140 4.43 4.12 -5.76
N ARG A 141 4.40 3.14 -6.69
CA ARG A 141 5.42 2.94 -7.74
C ARG A 141 4.91 2.31 -9.02
N SER A 142 3.91 1.40 -8.97
CA SER A 142 3.53 0.56 -10.12
C SER A 142 2.86 1.35 -11.22
N LEU A 143 1.74 2.03 -10.95
CA LEU A 143 1.01 2.86 -11.93
C LEU A 143 1.23 4.36 -11.70
N TYR A 144 1.26 4.77 -10.43
CA TYR A 144 1.40 6.16 -10.01
C TYR A 144 2.47 6.29 -8.93
N ARG A 145 2.91 7.53 -8.67
CA ARG A 145 3.78 7.89 -7.55
C ARG A 145 3.09 8.95 -6.69
N LEU A 146 1.94 8.58 -6.11
CA LEU A 146 1.12 9.50 -5.36
C LEU A 146 1.64 9.71 -3.93
N ALA A 147 2.08 8.65 -3.24
CA ALA A 147 2.50 8.74 -1.84
C ALA A 147 3.78 9.58 -1.62
N ASP A 148 4.63 9.72 -2.65
CA ASP A 148 5.87 10.50 -2.61
C ASP A 148 5.94 11.63 -3.67
N ASP A 149 4.81 12.03 -4.26
CA ASP A 149 4.75 13.05 -5.31
C ASP A 149 5.23 14.42 -4.76
N PRO A 150 6.28 15.02 -5.36
CA PRO A 150 6.85 16.28 -4.87
C PRO A 150 5.91 17.49 -5.02
N ARG A 151 4.84 17.38 -5.80
CA ARG A 151 3.83 18.44 -5.99
C ARG A 151 2.83 18.47 -4.85
N LEU A 152 2.74 17.41 -4.04
CA LEU A 152 1.83 17.35 -2.90
C LEU A 152 2.46 17.98 -1.66
N ASN A 153 1.62 18.39 -0.73
CA ASN A 153 2.00 19.08 0.51
C ASN A 153 2.55 18.14 1.60
N HIS A 154 2.63 16.83 1.31
CA HIS A 154 3.28 15.82 2.13
C HIS A 154 3.81 14.70 1.26
N ARG A 155 4.91 14.10 1.69
CA ARG A 155 5.58 12.99 1.02
C ARG A 155 5.99 11.96 2.05
N ALA A 156 5.56 10.72 1.86
CA ALA A 156 6.04 9.60 2.66
C ALA A 156 7.38 9.07 2.11
N SER A 157 8.27 8.63 3.00
CA SER A 157 9.40 7.81 2.55
C SER A 157 8.92 6.40 2.26
N LEU A 158 9.43 5.77 1.19
CA LEU A 158 8.97 4.46 0.73
C LEU A 158 10.04 3.40 0.89
N VAL A 159 9.66 2.24 1.43
CA VAL A 159 10.41 0.98 1.42
C VAL A 159 9.56 -0.07 0.74
N THR A 160 10.11 -0.77 -0.24
CA THR A 160 9.35 -1.68 -1.09
C THR A 160 9.91 -3.09 -1.08
N GLY A 161 9.07 -4.10 -1.26
CA GLY A 161 9.50 -5.48 -1.45
C GLY A 161 9.84 -6.23 -0.18
N LEU A 162 9.46 -5.74 1.01
CA LEU A 162 9.62 -6.48 2.25
C LEU A 162 8.70 -7.71 2.25
N GLU A 163 9.26 -8.91 2.36
CA GLU A 163 8.51 -10.17 2.27
C GLU A 163 7.66 -10.27 0.97
N ARG A 164 8.16 -9.71 -0.13
CA ARG A 164 7.46 -9.64 -1.43
C ARG A 164 6.86 -10.98 -1.85
N GLU A 165 7.63 -12.06 -1.79
CA GLU A 165 7.17 -13.36 -2.27
C GLU A 165 6.09 -13.95 -1.35
N SER A 166 6.23 -13.84 -0.03
CA SER A 166 5.23 -14.26 0.96
C SER A 166 3.91 -13.51 0.75
N CYS A 167 3.96 -12.20 0.54
CA CYS A 167 2.79 -11.37 0.27
C CYS A 167 2.12 -11.73 -1.07
N ALA A 168 2.91 -11.88 -2.14
CA ALA A 168 2.39 -12.24 -3.45
C ALA A 168 1.82 -13.66 -3.49
N ALA A 169 2.39 -14.61 -2.74
CA ALA A 169 1.89 -15.97 -2.65
C ALA A 169 0.47 -16.02 -2.08
N LEU A 170 0.19 -15.32 -0.99
CA LEU A 170 -1.16 -15.24 -0.41
C LEU A 170 -2.21 -14.77 -1.43
N LEU A 171 -1.89 -13.74 -2.21
CA LEU A 171 -2.79 -13.22 -3.25
C LEU A 171 -3.01 -14.25 -4.36
N ARG A 172 -1.93 -14.88 -4.85
CA ARG A 172 -2.02 -15.91 -5.91
C ARG A 172 -2.87 -17.10 -5.46
N GLU A 173 -2.67 -17.57 -4.23
CA GLU A 173 -3.43 -18.71 -3.67
C GLU A 173 -4.91 -18.38 -3.55
N PHE A 174 -5.24 -17.22 -3.00
CA PHE A 174 -6.62 -16.76 -2.86
C PHE A 174 -7.35 -16.68 -4.21
N PHE A 175 -6.74 -16.01 -5.21
CA PHE A 175 -7.38 -15.89 -6.52
C PHE A 175 -7.44 -17.21 -7.30
N ARG A 176 -6.47 -18.11 -7.11
CA ARG A 176 -6.52 -19.46 -7.67
C ARG A 176 -7.68 -20.26 -7.08
N ALA A 177 -7.86 -20.24 -5.76
CA ALA A 177 -8.96 -20.92 -5.09
C ALA A 177 -10.33 -20.41 -5.57
N ARG A 178 -10.51 -19.10 -5.73
CA ARG A 178 -11.77 -18.53 -6.25
C ARG A 178 -12.08 -18.92 -7.68
N ARG A 179 -11.09 -19.04 -8.56
CA ARG A 179 -11.31 -19.51 -9.95
C ARG A 179 -11.67 -20.98 -10.04
N ASN A 180 -11.23 -21.81 -9.09
CA ASN A 180 -11.50 -23.24 -9.10
C ASN A 180 -12.81 -23.60 -8.37
N GLY A 181 -13.40 -22.68 -7.60
CA GLY A 181 -14.64 -22.87 -6.89
C GLY A 181 -15.87 -22.20 -7.53
N SER A 182 -15.68 -21.59 -8.70
CA SER A 182 -16.72 -21.03 -9.58
C SER A 182 -16.87 -21.94 -10.77
#